data_20f84387d031b3cdb9e6d2eec50c6a9a
#
_entry.id   20f84387d031b3cdb9e6d2eec50c6a9a
#
_cell.length_a   1.000
_cell.length_b   1.000
_cell.length_c   1.000
_cell.angle_alpha   90.00
_cell.angle_beta   90.00
_cell.angle_gamma   90.00
#
_symmetry.space_group_name_H-M   'P 1'
#
loop_
_entity.id
_entity.type
_entity.pdbx_description
1 polymer ?
#
loop_
_entity_poly.entity_id
_entity_poly.type
_entity_poly.pdbx_seq_one_letter_code
_entity_poly.pdbx_strand_id
1 'polypeptide(L)'
;GGGGLVTALSGLVKDRDALWIASAMTAEDVAVVEENDGQPLDVNLNGIDYRVLMVESDPDAYDRFYNVIANPILWFIQHYLWDLSNAPDIRQEELDAWDYGYQAVNRDIAEAVLTQIAGQEQPLVMLHDYHLYTAPRMIREQRPDAFLHHFVHIPWSQPDSWRVLPTRIR
;
A
#
# COMPACT_ATOMS: atom_id res chain seq x y z
N GLY A 1 -6.52 -3.76 -17.10
CA GLY A 1 -5.17 -3.83 -17.66
C GLY A 1 -4.16 -3.81 -16.52
N GLY A 2 -3.23 -4.77 -16.49
CA GLY A 2 -2.20 -4.83 -15.46
C GLY A 2 -1.29 -3.59 -15.56
N GLY A 3 -1.20 -2.84 -14.46
CA GLY A 3 -0.27 -1.72 -14.35
C GLY A 3 1.20 -2.19 -14.41
N GLY A 4 2.14 -1.25 -14.58
CA GLY A 4 3.57 -1.55 -14.66
C GLY A 4 4.10 -2.37 -13.48
N LEU A 5 3.56 -2.16 -12.28
CA LEU A 5 3.89 -2.91 -11.07
C LEU A 5 3.50 -4.39 -11.19
N VAL A 6 2.29 -4.68 -11.66
CA VAL A 6 1.82 -6.06 -11.87
C VAL A 6 2.73 -6.79 -12.84
N THR A 7 3.09 -6.14 -13.95
CA THR A 7 4.00 -6.71 -14.94
C THR A 7 5.40 -6.96 -14.38
N ALA A 8 5.95 -6.04 -13.59
CA ALA A 8 7.27 -6.17 -13.00
C ALA A 8 7.34 -7.30 -11.95
N LEU A 9 6.28 -7.47 -11.15
CA LEU A 9 6.25 -8.46 -10.07
C LEU A 9 5.81 -9.85 -10.53
N SER A 10 5.12 -9.97 -11.68
CA SER A 10 4.65 -11.27 -12.17
C SER A 10 5.76 -12.31 -12.35
N GLY A 11 6.95 -11.86 -12.77
CA GLY A 11 8.12 -12.73 -12.86
C GLY A 11 8.68 -13.18 -11.51
N LEU A 12 8.46 -12.40 -10.45
CA LEU A 12 8.95 -12.70 -9.10
C LEU A 12 8.10 -13.77 -8.40
N VAL A 13 6.79 -13.77 -8.64
CA VAL A 13 5.85 -14.68 -7.97
C VAL A 13 5.59 -15.96 -8.77
N LYS A 14 6.03 -16.00 -10.03
CA LYS A 14 5.89 -17.17 -10.88
C LYS A 14 6.57 -18.39 -10.22
N ASP A 15 5.85 -19.51 -10.19
CA ASP A 15 6.30 -20.79 -9.60
C ASP A 15 6.65 -20.70 -8.10
N ARG A 16 6.09 -19.72 -7.37
CA ARG A 16 6.26 -19.56 -5.93
C ARG A 16 4.90 -19.58 -5.24
N ASP A 17 4.87 -20.13 -4.02
CA ASP A 17 3.71 -20.02 -3.14
C ASP A 17 3.66 -18.60 -2.55
N ALA A 18 3.16 -17.66 -3.34
CA ALA A 18 3.05 -16.26 -2.96
C ALA A 18 1.58 -15.83 -2.97
N LEU A 19 1.20 -15.08 -1.94
CA LEU A 19 -0.09 -14.41 -1.86
C LEU A 19 0.10 -12.92 -2.17
N TRP A 20 -0.63 -12.43 -3.16
CA TRP A 20 -0.67 -11.02 -3.48
C TRP A 20 -1.82 -10.35 -2.70
N ILE A 21 -1.51 -9.35 -1.90
CA ILE A 21 -2.50 -8.57 -1.15
C ILE A 21 -2.61 -7.20 -1.81
N ALA A 22 -3.81 -6.82 -2.21
CA ALA A 22 -4.10 -5.58 -2.93
C ALA A 22 -5.41 -4.96 -2.45
N SER A 23 -5.54 -3.63 -2.58
CA SER A 23 -6.80 -2.94 -2.30
C SER A 23 -7.85 -3.26 -3.35
N ALA A 24 -9.09 -3.47 -2.93
CA ALA A 24 -10.26 -3.45 -3.80
C ALA A 24 -10.54 -2.00 -4.20
N MET A 25 -10.40 -1.68 -5.49
CA MET A 25 -10.42 -0.30 -5.99
C MET A 25 -11.72 0.07 -6.70
N THR A 26 -12.46 -0.93 -7.18
CA THR A 26 -13.69 -0.75 -7.96
C THR A 26 -14.87 -1.44 -7.30
N ALA A 27 -16.08 -1.08 -7.69
CA ALA A 27 -17.27 -1.77 -7.22
C ALA A 27 -17.27 -3.27 -7.60
N GLU A 28 -16.65 -3.61 -8.72
CA GLU A 28 -16.48 -5.00 -9.15
C GLU A 28 -15.50 -5.74 -8.24
N ASP A 29 -14.41 -5.09 -7.81
CA ASP A 29 -13.47 -5.70 -6.85
C ASP A 29 -14.14 -5.94 -5.50
N VAL A 30 -14.95 -4.99 -5.02
CA VAL A 30 -15.72 -5.13 -3.78
C VAL A 30 -16.72 -6.28 -3.88
N ALA A 31 -17.46 -6.38 -5.00
CA ALA A 31 -18.38 -7.50 -5.23
C ALA A 31 -17.66 -8.87 -5.18
N VAL A 32 -16.44 -8.94 -5.73
CA VAL A 32 -15.61 -10.16 -5.66
C VAL A 32 -15.20 -10.47 -4.22
N VAL A 33 -14.86 -9.46 -3.41
CA VAL A 33 -14.56 -9.66 -1.97
C VAL A 33 -15.77 -10.22 -1.24
N GLU A 34 -16.96 -9.65 -1.46
CA GLU A 34 -18.20 -10.10 -0.84
C GLU A 34 -18.57 -11.53 -1.27
N GLU A 35 -18.51 -11.85 -2.57
CA GLU A 35 -18.82 -13.18 -3.11
C GLU A 35 -17.89 -14.27 -2.59
N ASN A 36 -16.65 -13.92 -2.21
CA ASN A 36 -15.64 -14.86 -1.75
C ASN A 36 -15.40 -14.80 -0.23
N ASP A 37 -16.29 -14.17 0.53
CA ASP A 37 -16.16 -14.02 1.98
C ASP A 37 -14.80 -13.46 2.43
N GLY A 38 -14.20 -12.57 1.62
CA GLY A 38 -12.90 -11.98 1.89
C GLY A 38 -11.73 -12.97 1.91
N GLN A 39 -11.87 -14.13 1.28
CA GLN A 39 -10.81 -15.14 1.21
C GLN A 39 -9.90 -14.94 -0.02
N PRO A 40 -8.66 -15.45 0.02
CA PRO A 40 -7.79 -15.44 -1.17
C PRO A 40 -8.41 -16.17 -2.36
N LEU A 41 -8.25 -15.60 -3.54
CA LEU A 41 -8.72 -16.11 -4.84
C LEU A 41 -7.56 -16.63 -5.68
N ASP A 42 -7.79 -17.73 -6.38
CA ASP A 42 -6.89 -18.17 -7.45
C ASP A 42 -7.27 -17.45 -8.75
N VAL A 43 -6.34 -16.71 -9.31
CA VAL A 43 -6.53 -15.91 -10.52
C VAL A 43 -5.51 -16.34 -11.58
N ASN A 44 -5.97 -16.64 -12.79
CA ASN A 44 -5.09 -16.84 -13.94
C ASN A 44 -4.99 -15.55 -14.76
N LEU A 45 -3.81 -14.98 -14.86
CA LEU A 45 -3.56 -13.80 -15.67
C LEU A 45 -2.44 -14.10 -16.67
N ASN A 46 -2.75 -14.09 -17.96
CA ASN A 46 -1.81 -14.36 -19.05
C ASN A 46 -1.08 -15.72 -18.92
N GLY A 47 -1.77 -16.74 -18.41
CA GLY A 47 -1.22 -18.09 -18.25
C GLY A 47 -0.33 -18.26 -17.01
N ILE A 48 -0.34 -17.30 -16.09
CA ILE A 48 0.32 -17.39 -14.80
C ILE A 48 -0.76 -17.43 -13.71
N ASP A 49 -0.68 -18.41 -12.83
CA ASP A 49 -1.58 -18.55 -11.70
C ASP A 49 -1.06 -17.71 -10.52
N TYR A 50 -1.97 -16.94 -9.90
CA TYR A 50 -1.72 -16.13 -8.71
C TYR A 50 -2.76 -16.43 -7.64
N ARG A 51 -2.35 -16.29 -6.40
CA ARG A 51 -3.28 -16.13 -5.29
C ARG A 51 -3.37 -14.65 -4.93
N VAL A 52 -4.58 -14.12 -4.91
CA VAL A 52 -4.84 -12.70 -4.63
C VAL A 52 -5.82 -12.59 -3.48
N LEU A 53 -5.49 -11.77 -2.51
CA LEU A 53 -6.42 -11.29 -1.47
C LEU A 53 -6.71 -9.81 -1.74
N MET A 54 -7.96 -9.50 -2.00
CA MET A 54 -8.41 -8.12 -2.11
C MET A 54 -8.87 -7.62 -0.74
N VAL A 55 -8.41 -6.43 -0.38
CA VAL A 55 -8.73 -5.77 0.89
C VAL A 55 -9.64 -4.60 0.61
N GLU A 56 -10.84 -4.67 1.16
CA GLU A 56 -11.77 -3.56 1.14
C GLU A 56 -11.44 -2.57 2.25
N SER A 57 -11.44 -1.29 1.93
CA SER A 57 -11.35 -0.18 2.87
C SER A 57 -12.59 0.70 2.73
N ASP A 58 -12.88 1.49 3.75
CA ASP A 58 -13.92 2.52 3.66
C ASP A 58 -13.68 3.41 2.43
N PRO A 59 -14.68 3.64 1.56
CA PRO A 59 -14.50 4.39 0.32
C PRO A 59 -14.00 5.83 0.52
N ASP A 60 -14.46 6.52 1.57
CA ASP A 60 -13.99 7.87 1.89
C ASP A 60 -12.54 7.84 2.40
N ALA A 61 -12.16 6.81 3.17
CA ALA A 61 -10.78 6.61 3.61
C ALA A 61 -9.88 6.31 2.42
N TYR A 62 -10.31 5.48 1.48
CA TYR A 62 -9.55 5.17 0.27
C TYR A 62 -9.36 6.39 -0.64
N ASP A 63 -10.40 7.20 -0.83
CA ASP A 63 -10.30 8.45 -1.60
C ASP A 63 -9.27 9.41 -0.99
N ARG A 64 -9.33 9.64 0.32
CA ARG A 64 -8.34 10.45 1.07
C ARG A 64 -6.93 9.89 0.97
N PHE A 65 -6.78 8.58 1.09
CA PHE A 65 -5.50 7.89 0.94
C PHE A 65 -4.88 8.12 -0.43
N TYR A 66 -5.64 7.85 -1.50
CA TYR A 66 -5.13 7.81 -2.86
C TYR A 66 -5.07 9.19 -3.52
N ASN A 67 -6.18 9.94 -3.44
CA ASN A 67 -6.37 11.20 -4.16
C ASN A 67 -5.92 12.44 -3.39
N VAL A 68 -5.73 12.35 -2.07
CA VAL A 68 -5.26 13.50 -1.27
C VAL A 68 -3.81 13.32 -0.83
N ILE A 69 -3.42 12.16 -0.32
CA ILE A 69 -2.09 11.96 0.26
C ILE A 69 -1.11 11.29 -0.70
N ALA A 70 -1.42 10.08 -1.18
CA ALA A 70 -0.44 9.28 -1.91
C ALA A 70 0.02 9.99 -3.20
N ASN A 71 -0.89 10.29 -4.10
CA ASN A 71 -0.52 10.86 -5.39
C ASN A 71 -0.19 12.36 -5.32
N PRO A 72 -1.02 13.26 -4.75
CA PRO A 72 -0.73 14.70 -4.79
C PRO A 72 0.42 15.11 -3.88
N ILE A 73 0.70 14.37 -2.79
CA ILE A 73 1.71 14.78 -1.81
C ILE A 73 2.95 13.90 -1.90
N LEU A 74 2.84 12.60 -1.60
CA LEU A 74 4.03 11.73 -1.50
C LEU A 74 4.70 11.51 -2.85
N TRP A 75 3.94 11.26 -3.90
CA TRP A 75 4.46 11.10 -5.25
C TRP A 75 5.15 12.38 -5.74
N PHE A 76 4.52 13.55 -5.53
CA PHE A 76 5.08 14.84 -5.95
C PHE A 76 6.38 15.18 -5.23
N ILE A 77 6.47 14.91 -3.91
CA ILE A 77 7.71 15.13 -3.15
C ILE A 77 8.84 14.26 -3.72
N GLN A 78 8.57 12.98 -3.97
CA GLN A 78 9.60 12.06 -4.45
C GLN A 78 10.05 12.35 -5.88
N HIS A 79 9.20 12.98 -6.68
CA HIS A 79 9.55 13.48 -8.02
C HIS A 79 10.10 14.92 -8.03
N TYR A 80 10.40 15.48 -6.85
CA TYR A 80 10.91 16.86 -6.71
C TYR A 80 9.97 17.94 -7.29
N LEU A 81 8.68 17.69 -7.31
CA LEU A 81 7.65 18.65 -7.76
C LEU A 81 7.18 19.57 -6.63
N TRP A 82 7.43 19.19 -5.37
CA TRP A 82 7.32 20.04 -4.20
C TRP A 82 8.70 20.35 -3.63
N ASP A 83 8.96 21.61 -3.31
CA ASP A 83 10.17 22.11 -2.65
C ASP A 83 9.83 23.24 -1.67
N LEU A 84 10.85 23.83 -1.05
CA LEU A 84 10.63 24.93 -0.09
C LEU A 84 10.04 26.21 -0.72
N SER A 85 10.21 26.39 -2.02
CA SER A 85 9.67 27.54 -2.77
C SER A 85 8.27 27.28 -3.31
N ASN A 86 7.93 26.00 -3.50
CA ASN A 86 6.65 25.54 -4.03
C ASN A 86 6.16 24.37 -3.15
N ALA A 87 5.88 24.67 -1.87
CA ALA A 87 5.40 23.69 -0.91
C ALA A 87 3.91 23.42 -1.08
N PRO A 88 3.43 22.19 -0.81
CA PRO A 88 2.01 21.90 -0.77
C PRO A 88 1.34 22.70 0.36
N ASP A 89 0.12 23.17 0.12
CA ASP A 89 -0.70 23.82 1.14
C ASP A 89 -1.34 22.75 2.03
N ILE A 90 -0.64 22.38 3.10
CA ILE A 90 -1.11 21.36 4.05
C ILE A 90 -1.97 22.03 5.12
N ARG A 91 -3.26 21.82 5.04
CA ARG A 91 -4.28 22.30 5.96
C ARG A 91 -4.80 21.17 6.85
N GLN A 92 -5.83 21.45 7.62
CA GLN A 92 -6.48 20.44 8.47
C GLN A 92 -7.07 19.28 7.63
N GLU A 93 -7.56 19.57 6.43
CA GLU A 93 -8.11 18.57 5.52
C GLU A 93 -7.06 17.52 5.12
N GLU A 94 -5.83 17.93 4.79
CA GLU A 94 -4.75 17.02 4.46
C GLU A 94 -4.25 16.25 5.70
N LEU A 95 -4.28 16.88 6.88
CA LEU A 95 -3.96 16.20 8.13
C LEU A 95 -5.02 15.15 8.48
N ASP A 96 -6.29 15.45 8.28
CA ASP A 96 -7.38 14.50 8.46
C ASP A 96 -7.33 13.38 7.41
N ALA A 97 -6.97 13.70 6.16
CA ALA A 97 -6.74 12.71 5.12
C ALA A 97 -5.55 11.78 5.43
N TRP A 98 -4.51 12.32 6.08
CA TRP A 98 -3.42 11.48 6.58
C TRP A 98 -3.89 10.49 7.63
N ASP A 99 -4.61 10.94 8.65
CA ASP A 99 -5.01 10.09 9.77
C ASP A 99 -6.13 9.10 9.40
N TYR A 100 -7.19 9.61 8.77
CA TYR A 100 -8.41 8.85 8.46
C TYR A 100 -8.44 8.25 7.06
N GLY A 101 -7.45 8.55 6.24
CA GLY A 101 -7.26 7.96 4.93
C GLY A 101 -5.98 7.12 4.88
N TYR A 102 -4.83 7.77 4.77
CA TYR A 102 -3.57 7.08 4.55
C TYR A 102 -3.22 6.08 5.66
N GLN A 103 -3.34 6.48 6.92
CA GLN A 103 -3.10 5.60 8.06
C GLN A 103 -4.16 4.49 8.17
N ALA A 104 -5.42 4.79 7.83
CA ALA A 104 -6.50 3.81 7.89
C ALA A 104 -6.29 2.69 6.85
N VAL A 105 -6.10 3.04 5.58
CA VAL A 105 -5.86 2.05 4.51
C VAL A 105 -4.57 1.24 4.76
N ASN A 106 -3.50 1.89 5.26
CA ASN A 106 -2.29 1.15 5.64
C ASN A 106 -2.54 0.15 6.77
N ARG A 107 -3.45 0.48 7.69
CA ARG A 107 -3.87 -0.45 8.78
C ARG A 107 -4.63 -1.62 8.22
N ASP A 108 -5.60 -1.40 7.34
CA ASP A 108 -6.38 -2.47 6.71
C ASP A 108 -5.47 -3.47 5.98
N ILE A 109 -4.51 -2.96 5.21
CA ILE A 109 -3.50 -3.80 4.54
C ILE A 109 -2.61 -4.53 5.55
N ALA A 110 -2.16 -3.86 6.61
CA ALA A 110 -1.32 -4.47 7.63
C ALA A 110 -2.08 -5.58 8.38
N GLU A 111 -3.34 -5.38 8.72
CA GLU A 111 -4.20 -6.39 9.36
C GLU A 111 -4.46 -7.60 8.45
N ALA A 112 -4.69 -7.37 7.16
CA ALA A 112 -4.79 -8.44 6.17
C ALA A 112 -3.49 -9.26 6.09
N VAL A 113 -2.33 -8.59 6.02
CA VAL A 113 -1.02 -9.26 6.06
C VAL A 113 -0.87 -10.08 7.33
N LEU A 114 -1.11 -9.50 8.51
CA LEU A 114 -0.98 -10.17 9.80
C LEU A 114 -1.86 -11.41 9.90
N THR A 115 -3.07 -11.36 9.37
CA THR A 115 -3.98 -12.50 9.29
C THR A 115 -3.41 -13.62 8.44
N GLN A 116 -2.85 -13.30 7.28
CA GLN A 116 -2.32 -14.29 6.34
C GLN A 116 -1.00 -14.93 6.81
N ILE A 117 -0.20 -14.21 7.58
CA ILE A 117 1.06 -14.74 8.13
C ILE A 117 0.89 -15.36 9.54
N ALA A 118 -0.34 -15.44 10.05
CA ALA A 118 -0.60 -16.05 11.34
C ALA A 118 -0.14 -17.53 11.34
N GLY A 119 0.62 -17.92 12.35
CA GLY A 119 1.17 -19.30 12.49
C GLY A 119 2.35 -19.62 11.58
N GLN A 120 2.79 -18.73 10.70
CA GLN A 120 4.02 -18.91 9.94
C GLN A 120 5.25 -18.50 10.78
N GLU A 121 6.34 -19.23 10.69
CA GLU A 121 7.61 -18.86 11.29
C GLU A 121 8.44 -18.03 10.30
N GLN A 122 8.92 -16.86 10.73
CA GLN A 122 9.76 -15.96 9.94
C GLN A 122 9.18 -15.68 8.53
N PRO A 123 7.91 -15.22 8.42
CA PRO A 123 7.30 -14.98 7.13
C PRO A 123 8.04 -13.87 6.38
N LEU A 124 8.13 -14.01 5.07
CA LEU A 124 8.64 -12.97 4.18
C LEU A 124 7.47 -12.10 3.69
N VAL A 125 7.52 -10.82 3.98
CA VAL A 125 6.54 -9.82 3.53
C VAL A 125 7.24 -8.78 2.68
N MET A 126 6.78 -8.63 1.44
CA MET A 126 7.28 -7.62 0.50
C MET A 126 6.23 -6.53 0.34
N LEU A 127 6.54 -5.33 0.82
CA LEU A 127 5.68 -4.16 0.63
C LEU A 127 6.20 -3.34 -0.56
N HIS A 128 5.29 -2.74 -1.29
CA HIS A 128 5.63 -2.02 -2.50
C HIS A 128 5.10 -0.59 -2.49
N ASP A 129 6.02 0.31 -2.89
CA ASP A 129 5.76 1.68 -3.25
C ASP A 129 5.37 2.63 -2.09
N TYR A 130 5.22 3.91 -2.42
CA TYR A 130 4.93 5.02 -1.50
C TYR A 130 3.52 4.95 -0.86
N HIS A 131 2.69 4.06 -1.33
CA HIS A 131 1.35 3.84 -0.79
C HIS A 131 1.36 3.20 0.62
N LEU A 132 2.42 2.48 0.99
CA LEU A 132 2.44 1.63 2.19
C LEU A 132 3.52 2.02 3.21
N TYR A 133 3.91 3.28 3.32
CA TYR A 133 5.02 3.68 4.19
C TYR A 133 4.78 3.42 5.68
N THR A 134 3.54 3.39 6.14
CA THR A 134 3.24 3.18 7.57
C THR A 134 2.88 1.73 7.91
N ALA A 135 2.48 0.92 6.94
CA ALA A 135 2.16 -0.50 7.14
C ALA A 135 3.32 -1.34 7.71
N PRO A 136 4.61 -1.15 7.30
CA PRO A 136 5.72 -1.94 7.84
C PRO A 136 5.86 -1.84 9.36
N ARG A 137 5.65 -0.65 9.93
CA ARG A 137 5.69 -0.45 11.38
C ARG A 137 4.57 -1.22 12.07
N MET A 138 3.35 -1.14 11.56
CA MET A 138 2.18 -1.82 12.12
C MET A 138 2.36 -3.34 12.13
N ILE A 139 2.95 -3.90 11.06
CA ILE A 139 3.27 -5.33 10.98
C ILE A 139 4.41 -5.68 11.95
N ARG A 140 5.48 -4.89 12.01
CA ARG A 140 6.65 -5.14 12.86
C ARG A 140 6.30 -5.17 14.33
N GLU A 141 5.40 -4.30 14.80
CA GLU A 141 4.97 -4.24 16.19
C GLU A 141 4.28 -5.54 16.65
N GLN A 142 3.62 -6.26 15.75
CA GLN A 142 2.92 -7.51 16.06
C GLN A 142 3.72 -8.76 15.66
N ARG A 143 4.57 -8.67 14.64
CA ARG A 143 5.39 -9.77 14.12
C ARG A 143 6.86 -9.33 14.01
N PRO A 144 7.57 -9.31 15.15
CA PRO A 144 8.99 -8.93 15.17
C PRO A 144 9.90 -9.92 14.44
N ASP A 145 9.47 -11.17 14.26
CA ASP A 145 10.15 -12.22 13.53
C ASP A 145 10.01 -12.15 12.01
N ALA A 146 9.02 -11.41 11.50
CA ALA A 146 8.79 -11.30 10.05
C ALA A 146 9.95 -10.61 9.33
N PHE A 147 10.37 -11.14 8.20
CA PHE A 147 11.28 -10.46 7.30
C PHE A 147 10.46 -9.46 6.44
N LEU A 148 10.65 -8.17 6.69
CA LEU A 148 9.97 -7.10 5.95
C LEU A 148 10.93 -6.49 4.94
N HIS A 149 10.54 -6.50 3.67
CA HIS A 149 11.22 -5.83 2.58
C HIS A 149 10.27 -4.79 1.97
N HIS A 150 10.70 -3.53 1.89
CA HIS A 150 9.93 -2.47 1.27
C HIS A 150 10.67 -1.96 0.04
N PHE A 151 10.07 -2.09 -1.14
CA PHE A 151 10.63 -1.63 -2.39
C PHE A 151 9.80 -0.47 -2.95
N VAL A 152 10.45 0.68 -3.13
CA VAL A 152 9.85 1.88 -3.72
C VAL A 152 10.22 1.94 -5.20
N HIS A 153 9.22 1.97 -6.08
CA HIS A 153 9.39 1.90 -7.54
C HIS A 153 9.61 3.26 -8.21
N ILE A 154 9.51 4.34 -7.44
CA ILE A 154 9.74 5.73 -7.90
C ILE A 154 11.03 6.28 -7.31
N PRO A 155 11.55 7.43 -7.80
CA PRO A 155 12.75 8.03 -7.25
C PRO A 155 12.65 8.26 -5.73
N TRP A 156 13.76 8.04 -5.01
CA TRP A 156 13.84 8.38 -3.60
C TRP A 156 14.42 9.77 -3.45
N SER A 157 13.64 10.71 -2.93
CA SER A 157 14.07 12.08 -2.73
C SER A 157 15.00 12.22 -1.52
N GLN A 158 15.81 13.29 -1.51
CA GLN A 158 16.69 13.60 -0.40
C GLN A 158 15.89 13.92 0.87
N PRO A 159 16.45 13.68 2.08
CA PRO A 159 15.77 13.94 3.33
C PRO A 159 15.21 15.37 3.47
N ASP A 160 15.90 16.35 2.89
CA ASP A 160 15.47 17.75 2.95
C ASP A 160 14.16 18.01 2.16
N SER A 161 13.89 17.24 1.12
CA SER A 161 12.63 17.35 0.36
C SER A 161 11.39 17.08 1.23
N TRP A 162 11.52 16.21 2.23
CA TRP A 162 10.44 15.88 3.15
C TRP A 162 10.13 16.99 4.17
N ARG A 163 11.00 17.99 4.28
CA ARG A 163 10.82 19.10 5.24
C ARG A 163 9.67 20.03 4.88
N VAL A 164 9.14 19.95 3.67
CA VAL A 164 7.90 20.64 3.26
C VAL A 164 6.67 20.10 3.97
N LEU A 165 6.76 18.88 4.52
CA LEU A 165 5.67 18.25 5.26
C LEU A 165 5.70 18.59 6.75
N PRO A 166 4.53 18.69 7.40
CA PRO A 166 4.43 18.74 8.86
C PRO A 166 5.07 17.51 9.52
N THR A 167 5.60 17.70 10.73
CA THR A 167 6.25 16.62 11.50
C THR A 167 5.35 15.40 11.72
N ARG A 168 4.03 15.58 11.68
CA ARG A 168 3.04 14.51 11.83
C ARG A 168 3.06 13.52 10.66
N ILE A 169 3.44 13.98 9.45
CA ILE A 169 3.43 13.17 8.23
C ILE A 169 4.82 12.60 7.90
N ARG A 170 5.91 13.30 8.25
CA ARG A 170 7.28 12.87 7.92
C ARG A 170 7.94 11.92 8.93
#